data_93e1a535ded200118461be58e9460d58
#
_entry.id   93e1a535ded200118461be58e9460d58
#
_cell.length_a   1.000
_cell.length_b   1.000
_cell.length_c   1.000
_cell.angle_alpha   90.00
_cell.angle_beta   90.00
_cell.angle_gamma   90.00
#
_symmetry.space_group_name_H-M   'P 1'
#
loop_
_entity.id
_entity.type
_entity.pdbx_description
1 polymer ?
#
loop_
_entity_poly.entity_id
_entity_poly.type
_entity_poly.pdbx_seq_one_letter_code
_entity_poly.pdbx_strand_id
1 'polypeptide(L)'
;MSDDAPVRRPILGILSIVLLFILYRVFAVYTVRSGECRPKAVDPSVRILTRDEAGRVVSFPERSGYPQQQRPLVVMTYNIEGHDELYDGEHAAKIAETIREFKPDIVGLQEVHDHTWQVRFRNQYEEIRRLTGMNGYYGRSYRSLGGDFGNAILTRGQVVSAVVHPLPSIGEPRSVLEAVVRVDGATLNVYVAHLTAWASFNSKSRGVQLECLAKHVRTSRYPYLLLGDFNAPPGSAEVAKFAKEDAAQLCGADIKITHPTLGERIDYIFADWGWRVAGARAIATGASDHYPVIAQLFWSRN
;
A
#
# COMPACT_ATOMS: atom_id res chain seq x y z
N MET A 1 -61.71 20.77 18.35
CA MET A 1 -61.03 20.95 17.04
C MET A 1 -59.59 21.25 17.35
N SER A 2 -58.72 20.21 17.28
CA SER A 2 -57.29 20.27 17.54
C SER A 2 -56.59 20.10 16.20
N ASP A 3 -55.91 21.15 15.73
CA ASP A 3 -55.10 21.13 14.53
C ASP A 3 -53.71 20.48 14.84
N ASP A 4 -53.58 19.25 14.43
CA ASP A 4 -52.26 18.57 14.38
C ASP A 4 -51.57 18.91 13.06
N ALA A 5 -50.63 19.84 13.13
CA ALA A 5 -49.71 20.09 12.01
C ALA A 5 -48.54 19.10 12.00
N PRO A 6 -48.24 18.46 10.88
CA PRO A 6 -47.18 17.44 10.85
C PRO A 6 -45.77 18.06 10.90
N VAL A 7 -44.99 17.58 11.84
CA VAL A 7 -43.55 17.89 12.00
C VAL A 7 -42.78 17.26 10.83
N ARG A 8 -42.64 17.96 9.69
CA ARG A 8 -41.89 17.49 8.50
C ARG A 8 -40.55 18.21 8.27
N ARG A 9 -40.00 18.93 9.24
CA ARG A 9 -38.81 19.79 9.00
C ARG A 9 -37.40 19.23 9.30
N PRO A 10 -37.14 18.18 10.09
CA PRO A 10 -35.78 17.74 10.30
C PRO A 10 -35.21 16.85 9.19
N ILE A 11 -36.03 16.12 8.44
CA ILE A 11 -35.55 15.16 7.42
C ILE A 11 -34.97 15.85 6.19
N LEU A 12 -35.55 16.99 5.76
CA LEU A 12 -35.01 17.76 4.63
C LEU A 12 -33.63 18.39 4.94
N GLY A 13 -33.39 18.78 6.18
CA GLY A 13 -32.10 19.34 6.61
C GLY A 13 -30.97 18.29 6.56
N ILE A 14 -31.27 17.08 7.00
CA ILE A 14 -30.30 15.98 7.00
C ILE A 14 -29.97 15.54 5.57
N LEU A 15 -30.99 15.41 4.70
CA LEU A 15 -30.82 15.11 3.28
C LEU A 15 -29.99 16.18 2.55
N SER A 16 -30.19 17.46 2.87
CA SER A 16 -29.42 18.56 2.29
C SER A 16 -27.95 18.54 2.74
N ILE A 17 -27.68 18.20 4.00
CA ILE A 17 -26.31 18.07 4.54
C ILE A 17 -25.60 16.87 3.91
N VAL A 18 -26.28 15.74 3.78
CA VAL A 18 -25.73 14.54 3.13
C VAL A 18 -25.46 14.82 1.65
N LEU A 19 -26.37 15.50 0.95
CA LEU A 19 -26.19 15.88 -0.45
C LEU A 19 -25.05 16.87 -0.64
N LEU A 20 -24.94 17.89 0.23
CA LEU A 20 -23.80 18.83 0.25
C LEU A 20 -22.49 18.13 0.56
N PHE A 21 -22.48 17.13 1.44
CA PHE A 21 -21.31 16.32 1.75
C PHE A 21 -20.90 15.44 0.57
N ILE A 22 -21.88 14.82 -0.12
CA ILE A 22 -21.64 14.05 -1.35
C ILE A 22 -21.14 14.98 -2.46
N LEU A 23 -21.75 16.15 -2.65
CA LEU A 23 -21.32 17.14 -3.63
C LEU A 23 -19.93 17.72 -3.29
N TYR A 24 -19.63 17.97 -2.03
CA TYR A 24 -18.28 18.37 -1.59
C TYR A 24 -17.25 17.26 -1.85
N ARG A 25 -17.59 16.00 -1.55
CA ARG A 25 -16.75 14.84 -1.88
C ARG A 25 -16.55 14.72 -3.40
N VAL A 26 -17.62 14.85 -4.17
CA VAL A 26 -17.54 14.82 -5.65
C VAL A 26 -16.72 16.02 -6.18
N PHE A 27 -16.91 17.22 -5.64
CA PHE A 27 -16.20 18.43 -6.10
C PHE A 27 -14.76 18.49 -5.63
N ALA A 28 -14.47 18.09 -4.40
CA ALA A 28 -13.07 17.97 -3.90
C ALA A 28 -12.29 16.91 -4.66
N VAL A 29 -12.98 15.90 -5.18
CA VAL A 29 -12.43 14.82 -5.99
C VAL A 29 -12.18 15.24 -7.44
N TYR A 30 -12.99 16.14 -8.02
CA TYR A 30 -12.80 16.61 -9.41
C TYR A 30 -11.66 17.64 -9.58
N THR A 31 -11.12 18.17 -8.49
CA THR A 31 -10.04 19.18 -8.55
C THR A 31 -8.64 18.59 -8.38
N VAL A 32 -8.48 17.28 -8.26
CA VAL A 32 -7.14 16.68 -8.38
C VAL A 32 -6.75 16.75 -9.87
N ARG A 33 -6.09 17.85 -10.24
CA ARG A 33 -5.38 17.95 -11.52
C ARG A 33 -4.61 16.65 -11.74
N SER A 34 -4.76 16.06 -12.90
CA SER A 34 -3.90 15.02 -13.44
C SER A 34 -2.44 15.45 -13.21
N GLY A 35 -1.89 15.08 -12.05
CA GLY A 35 -0.49 15.35 -11.77
C GLY A 35 0.30 14.63 -12.86
N GLU A 36 1.14 15.39 -13.58
CA GLU A 36 2.10 14.76 -14.46
C GLU A 36 2.85 13.71 -13.65
N CYS A 37 2.94 12.51 -14.18
CA CYS A 37 3.72 11.42 -13.61
C CYS A 37 5.21 11.80 -13.68
N ARG A 38 5.64 12.69 -12.80
CA ARG A 38 7.04 13.04 -12.64
C ARG A 38 7.56 12.36 -11.39
N PRO A 39 8.52 11.46 -11.53
CA PRO A 39 9.29 11.02 -10.38
C PRO A 39 9.81 12.26 -9.68
N LYS A 40 9.40 12.49 -8.44
CA LYS A 40 10.08 13.50 -7.61
C LYS A 40 11.45 12.90 -7.31
N ALA A 41 12.49 13.65 -7.58
CA ALA A 41 13.81 13.30 -7.06
C ALA A 41 13.66 13.12 -5.54
N VAL A 42 14.17 12.00 -5.03
CA VAL A 42 14.24 11.77 -3.58
C VAL A 42 14.96 12.96 -3.00
N ASP A 43 14.28 13.75 -2.16
CA ASP A 43 14.92 14.87 -1.48
C ASP A 43 16.03 14.30 -0.60
N PRO A 44 17.31 14.53 -0.92
CA PRO A 44 18.41 13.98 -0.14
C PRO A 44 18.45 14.52 1.29
N SER A 45 17.67 15.58 1.59
CA SER A 45 17.55 16.15 2.94
C SER A 45 16.56 15.37 3.82
N VAL A 46 15.65 14.58 3.25
CA VAL A 46 14.76 13.67 4.00
C VAL A 46 15.55 12.42 4.34
N ARG A 47 16.53 12.55 5.21
CA ARG A 47 17.17 11.41 5.86
C ARG A 47 16.22 10.93 6.95
N ILE A 48 15.61 9.76 6.74
CA ILE A 48 15.03 9.02 7.85
C ILE A 48 16.22 8.58 8.71
N LEU A 49 16.42 9.30 9.81
CA LEU A 49 17.45 8.97 10.78
C LEU A 49 17.03 7.67 11.47
N THR A 50 17.46 6.53 10.93
CA THR A 50 17.34 5.26 11.66
C THR A 50 18.29 5.29 12.83
N ARG A 51 17.76 5.03 14.01
CA ARG A 51 18.54 4.87 15.23
C ARG A 51 18.73 3.37 15.48
N ASP A 52 19.91 2.97 15.91
CA ASP A 52 20.14 1.62 16.42
C ASP A 52 19.40 1.41 17.76
N GLU A 53 19.41 0.20 18.29
CA GLU A 53 18.78 -0.13 19.58
C GLU A 53 19.33 0.72 20.75
N ALA A 54 20.50 1.33 20.58
CA ALA A 54 21.11 2.25 21.53
C ALA A 54 20.80 3.72 21.26
N GLY A 55 19.92 4.04 20.29
CA GLY A 55 19.50 5.41 19.95
C GLY A 55 20.51 6.23 19.14
N ARG A 56 21.59 5.63 18.63
CA ARG A 56 22.63 6.31 17.84
C ARG A 56 22.22 6.42 16.38
N VAL A 57 22.47 7.58 15.77
CA VAL A 57 22.28 7.78 14.33
C VAL A 57 23.27 6.93 13.55
N VAL A 58 22.79 6.00 12.75
CA VAL A 58 23.64 5.14 11.94
C VAL A 58 23.74 5.74 10.54
N SER A 59 24.92 6.25 10.17
CA SER A 59 25.25 6.62 8.79
C SER A 59 25.82 5.42 8.06
N PHE A 60 25.33 5.12 6.86
CA PHE A 60 25.76 3.97 6.10
C PHE A 60 26.63 4.38 4.91
N PRO A 61 27.78 3.70 4.66
CA PRO A 61 28.55 3.91 3.44
C PRO A 61 27.77 3.41 2.22
N GLU A 62 27.82 4.20 1.14
CA GLU A 62 27.28 3.83 -0.17
C GLU A 62 28.08 2.65 -0.76
N ARG A 63 27.65 1.45 -0.52
CA ARG A 63 28.08 0.29 -1.31
C ARG A 63 26.87 -0.50 -1.76
N SER A 64 26.69 -0.58 -3.06
CA SER A 64 25.82 -1.50 -3.75
C SER A 64 26.32 -2.93 -3.51
N GLY A 65 25.88 -3.56 -2.44
CA GLY A 65 26.12 -4.98 -2.21
C GLY A 65 24.88 -5.75 -2.64
N TYR A 66 24.99 -6.60 -3.63
CA TYR A 66 24.00 -7.64 -3.87
C TYR A 66 24.02 -8.60 -2.68
N PRO A 67 22.85 -9.04 -2.18
CA PRO A 67 22.82 -9.86 -0.99
C PRO A 67 23.46 -11.22 -1.24
N GLN A 68 24.40 -11.62 -0.40
CA GLN A 68 24.72 -13.03 -0.22
C GLN A 68 23.66 -13.62 0.72
N GLN A 69 22.52 -14.02 0.15
CA GLN A 69 21.43 -14.55 0.93
C GLN A 69 21.64 -16.00 1.29
N GLN A 70 21.73 -16.31 2.56
CA GLN A 70 21.73 -17.68 3.09
C GLN A 70 20.30 -18.25 3.20
N ARG A 71 19.29 -17.41 3.19
CA ARG A 71 17.85 -17.74 3.26
C ARG A 71 17.04 -16.88 2.29
N PRO A 72 15.83 -17.30 1.90
CA PRO A 72 14.98 -16.46 1.08
C PRO A 72 14.58 -15.18 1.82
N LEU A 73 14.49 -14.07 1.08
CA LEU A 73 13.79 -12.87 1.51
C LEU A 73 12.29 -13.16 1.48
N VAL A 74 11.62 -12.97 2.60
CA VAL A 74 10.17 -13.17 2.72
C VAL A 74 9.47 -11.82 2.62
N VAL A 75 8.60 -11.67 1.63
CA VAL A 75 7.93 -10.41 1.31
C VAL A 75 6.42 -10.61 1.37
N MET A 76 5.70 -9.65 1.93
CA MET A 76 4.24 -9.68 2.04
C MET A 76 3.63 -8.38 1.50
N THR A 77 2.51 -8.46 0.79
CA THR A 77 1.59 -7.34 0.57
C THR A 77 0.27 -7.64 1.25
N TYR A 78 -0.34 -6.62 1.88
CA TYR A 78 -1.57 -6.80 2.62
C TYR A 78 -2.41 -5.52 2.61
N ASN A 79 -3.52 -5.53 1.88
CA ASN A 79 -4.57 -4.53 2.08
C ASN A 79 -5.29 -4.91 3.37
N ILE A 80 -5.31 -3.98 4.33
CA ILE A 80 -5.77 -4.25 5.69
C ILE A 80 -7.21 -3.81 5.96
N GLU A 81 -7.95 -3.30 4.97
CA GLU A 81 -9.32 -2.79 5.18
C GLU A 81 -9.42 -1.91 6.44
N GLY A 82 -8.64 -0.83 6.46
CA GLY A 82 -8.32 -0.08 7.67
C GLY A 82 -9.46 0.46 8.52
N HIS A 83 -10.73 0.30 8.10
CA HIS A 83 -11.90 0.85 8.80
C HIS A 83 -12.62 -0.14 9.74
N ASP A 84 -12.22 -1.40 9.80
CA ASP A 84 -12.87 -2.43 10.64
C ASP A 84 -12.73 -2.17 12.16
N GLU A 85 -11.82 -1.29 12.55
CA GLU A 85 -11.67 -0.81 13.93
C GLU A 85 -12.94 -0.20 14.55
N LEU A 86 -13.90 0.22 13.71
CA LEU A 86 -15.20 0.73 14.20
C LEU A 86 -15.98 -0.34 14.96
N TYR A 87 -15.76 -1.61 14.66
CA TYR A 87 -16.55 -2.70 15.21
C TYR A 87 -15.96 -3.28 16.49
N ASP A 88 -14.71 -3.68 16.52
CA ASP A 88 -14.14 -4.36 17.68
C ASP A 88 -12.93 -3.67 18.34
N GLY A 89 -12.24 -2.80 17.63
CA GLY A 89 -11.04 -2.11 18.13
C GLY A 89 -9.80 -2.99 18.22
N GLU A 90 -9.84 -4.23 17.69
CA GLU A 90 -8.76 -5.21 17.72
C GLU A 90 -8.12 -5.43 16.35
N HIS A 91 -8.61 -4.75 15.33
CA HIS A 91 -8.21 -4.95 13.95
C HIS A 91 -6.70 -4.86 13.74
N ALA A 92 -6.04 -3.80 14.24
CA ALA A 92 -4.59 -3.64 14.14
C ALA A 92 -3.82 -4.80 14.82
N ALA A 93 -4.37 -5.35 15.91
CA ALA A 93 -3.78 -6.51 16.59
C ALA A 93 -3.89 -7.78 15.75
N LYS A 94 -5.02 -8.05 15.12
CA LYS A 94 -5.23 -9.21 14.22
C LYS A 94 -4.32 -9.12 12.99
N ILE A 95 -4.17 -7.93 12.39
CA ILE A 95 -3.21 -7.69 11.30
C ILE A 95 -1.78 -7.96 11.75
N ALA A 96 -1.38 -7.44 12.90
CA ALA A 96 -0.05 -7.66 13.45
C ALA A 96 0.21 -9.13 13.80
N GLU A 97 -0.81 -9.87 14.27
CA GLU A 97 -0.72 -11.31 14.53
C GLU A 97 -0.44 -12.08 13.24
N THR A 98 -1.19 -11.81 12.17
CA THR A 98 -0.94 -12.39 10.84
C THR A 98 0.49 -12.12 10.37
N ILE A 99 0.98 -10.88 10.49
CA ILE A 99 2.35 -10.53 10.11
C ILE A 99 3.38 -11.31 10.95
N ARG A 100 3.18 -11.42 12.27
CA ARG A 100 4.10 -12.15 13.15
C ARG A 100 4.13 -13.64 12.88
N GLU A 101 2.99 -14.25 12.53
CA GLU A 101 2.90 -15.67 12.21
C GLU A 101 3.79 -16.03 11.01
N PHE A 102 3.71 -15.27 9.93
CA PHE A 102 4.45 -15.55 8.69
C PHE A 102 5.85 -14.95 8.63
N LYS A 103 6.21 -14.09 9.60
CA LYS A 103 7.56 -13.53 9.79
C LYS A 103 8.17 -12.95 8.52
N PRO A 104 7.49 -12.09 7.76
CA PRO A 104 8.06 -11.45 6.59
C PRO A 104 9.21 -10.52 6.96
N ASP A 105 10.15 -10.33 6.04
CA ASP A 105 11.23 -9.36 6.16
C ASP A 105 10.81 -7.97 5.72
N ILE A 106 9.87 -7.92 4.76
CA ILE A 106 9.27 -6.69 4.21
C ILE A 106 7.76 -6.89 4.07
N VAL A 107 6.98 -5.89 4.49
CA VAL A 107 5.53 -5.85 4.32
C VAL A 107 5.12 -4.53 3.69
N GLY A 108 4.34 -4.59 2.61
CA GLY A 108 3.60 -3.45 2.08
C GLY A 108 2.15 -3.50 2.57
N LEU A 109 1.70 -2.44 3.22
CA LEU A 109 0.34 -2.31 3.71
C LEU A 109 -0.42 -1.28 2.88
N GLN A 110 -1.66 -1.58 2.52
CA GLN A 110 -2.60 -0.65 1.88
C GLN A 110 -3.78 -0.40 2.82
N GLU A 111 -4.49 0.70 2.60
CA GLU A 111 -5.64 1.16 3.40
C GLU A 111 -5.33 1.46 4.87
N VAL A 112 -4.14 1.98 5.12
CA VAL A 112 -3.72 2.33 6.47
C VAL A 112 -4.28 3.70 6.86
N HIS A 113 -4.99 3.75 7.98
CA HIS A 113 -5.52 4.98 8.57
C HIS A 113 -4.62 5.50 9.68
N ASP A 114 -4.44 6.81 9.70
CA ASP A 114 -3.74 7.53 10.76
C ASP A 114 -4.66 8.62 11.33
N HIS A 115 -5.13 8.45 12.56
CA HIS A 115 -6.01 9.36 13.29
C HIS A 115 -7.33 9.69 12.59
N THR A 116 -7.84 8.85 11.69
CA THR A 116 -9.17 9.05 11.11
C THR A 116 -10.26 8.58 12.06
N TRP A 117 -11.50 9.05 11.82
CA TRP A 117 -12.64 8.62 12.62
C TRP A 117 -12.95 7.11 12.47
N GLN A 118 -12.63 6.53 11.32
CA GLN A 118 -12.84 5.10 11.04
C GLN A 118 -12.04 4.18 11.99
N VAL A 119 -10.87 4.64 12.43
CA VAL A 119 -10.02 3.95 13.40
C VAL A 119 -10.09 4.58 14.78
N ARG A 120 -11.19 5.28 15.10
CA ARG A 120 -11.40 5.94 16.40
C ARG A 120 -10.24 6.89 16.76
N PHE A 121 -9.70 7.61 15.76
CA PHE A 121 -8.58 8.54 15.91
C PHE A 121 -7.28 7.90 16.44
N ARG A 122 -7.12 6.57 16.26
CA ARG A 122 -5.88 5.85 16.60
C ARG A 122 -4.88 5.97 15.45
N ASN A 123 -3.60 5.82 15.76
CA ASN A 123 -2.56 5.66 14.75
C ASN A 123 -2.37 4.16 14.45
N GLN A 124 -3.09 3.66 13.44
CA GLN A 124 -3.11 2.25 13.07
C GLN A 124 -1.73 1.76 12.61
N TYR A 125 -1.00 2.58 11.84
CA TYR A 125 0.37 2.26 11.43
C TYR A 125 1.29 2.05 12.62
N GLU A 126 1.33 3.00 13.55
CA GLU A 126 2.23 2.93 14.70
C GLU A 126 1.89 1.76 15.62
N GLU A 127 0.61 1.44 15.73
CA GLU A 127 0.16 0.29 16.51
C GLU A 127 0.62 -1.03 15.89
N ILE A 128 0.41 -1.25 14.59
CA ILE A 128 0.87 -2.43 13.88
C ILE A 128 2.40 -2.52 13.94
N ARG A 129 3.10 -1.41 13.72
CA ARG A 129 4.57 -1.33 13.80
C ARG A 129 5.08 -1.76 15.17
N ARG A 130 4.50 -1.25 16.25
CA ARG A 130 4.85 -1.59 17.62
C ARG A 130 4.57 -3.06 17.94
N LEU A 131 3.41 -3.59 17.54
CA LEU A 131 3.01 -4.97 17.81
C LEU A 131 3.84 -5.99 17.04
N THR A 132 4.34 -5.63 15.86
CA THR A 132 5.21 -6.49 15.04
C THR A 132 6.69 -6.36 15.42
N GLY A 133 7.08 -5.29 16.10
CA GLY A 133 8.48 -4.97 16.39
C GLY A 133 9.29 -4.60 15.13
N MET A 134 8.62 -4.27 14.02
CA MET A 134 9.28 -3.93 12.77
C MET A 134 9.57 -2.43 12.69
N ASN A 135 10.59 -2.05 11.91
CA ASN A 135 10.80 -0.68 11.46
C ASN A 135 9.87 -0.38 10.29
N GLY A 136 9.68 0.89 9.94
CA GLY A 136 8.83 1.19 8.79
C GLY A 136 8.65 2.68 8.50
N TYR A 137 7.79 2.96 7.52
CA TYR A 137 7.40 4.31 7.14
C TYR A 137 5.95 4.32 6.67
N TYR A 138 5.20 5.33 7.09
CA TYR A 138 3.84 5.62 6.64
C TYR A 138 3.85 6.70 5.58
N GLY A 139 3.21 6.43 4.44
CA GLY A 139 3.09 7.36 3.33
C GLY A 139 1.65 7.79 3.10
N ARG A 140 1.33 9.03 3.42
CA ARG A 140 0.00 9.58 3.21
C ARG A 140 -0.34 9.72 1.73
N SER A 141 -1.45 9.12 1.30
CA SER A 141 -2.04 9.35 -0.02
C SER A 141 -2.90 10.63 -0.02
N TYR A 142 -3.75 10.81 0.99
CA TYR A 142 -4.59 11.99 1.15
C TYR A 142 -5.05 12.20 2.59
N ARG A 143 -5.59 13.39 2.87
CA ARG A 143 -6.28 13.69 4.12
C ARG A 143 -7.71 13.14 4.10
N SER A 144 -8.04 12.36 5.10
CA SER A 144 -9.40 11.87 5.38
C SER A 144 -10.00 12.58 6.59
N LEU A 145 -11.23 12.22 6.97
CA LEU A 145 -11.90 12.83 8.11
C LEU A 145 -11.13 12.59 9.42
N GLY A 146 -10.60 13.67 9.96
CA GLY A 146 -9.88 13.69 11.23
C GLY A 146 -8.40 13.33 11.14
N GLY A 147 -7.92 12.77 10.03
CA GLY A 147 -6.55 12.30 9.91
C GLY A 147 -6.12 12.03 8.48
N ASP A 148 -5.31 11.02 8.28
CA ASP A 148 -4.68 10.68 7.01
C ASP A 148 -4.98 9.22 6.60
N PHE A 149 -5.02 8.97 5.28
CA PHE A 149 -5.16 7.65 4.68
C PHE A 149 -4.00 7.40 3.71
N GLY A 150 -3.45 6.18 3.70
CA GLY A 150 -2.32 5.92 2.82
C GLY A 150 -1.81 4.48 2.83
N ASN A 151 -0.57 4.36 2.38
CA ASN A 151 0.16 3.10 2.34
C ASN A 151 1.27 3.10 3.39
N ALA A 152 1.68 1.92 3.83
CA ALA A 152 2.83 1.82 4.72
C ALA A 152 3.77 0.69 4.28
N ILE A 153 5.01 0.81 4.70
CA ILE A 153 6.01 -0.25 4.60
C ILE A 153 6.48 -0.60 6.00
N LEU A 154 6.59 -1.90 6.27
CA LEU A 154 7.27 -2.43 7.46
C LEU A 154 8.44 -3.30 7.02
N THR A 155 9.50 -3.31 7.79
CA THR A 155 10.67 -4.16 7.53
C THR A 155 11.37 -4.55 8.82
N ARG A 156 11.98 -5.73 8.86
CA ARG A 156 12.92 -6.11 9.92
C ARG A 156 14.25 -5.42 9.80
N GLY A 157 14.54 -4.90 8.60
CA GLY A 157 15.72 -4.11 8.32
C GLY A 157 15.51 -2.63 8.65
N GLN A 158 16.01 -1.76 7.81
CA GLN A 158 15.97 -0.32 7.97
C GLN A 158 15.38 0.35 6.73
N VAL A 159 14.53 1.35 6.93
CA VAL A 159 14.11 2.27 5.88
C VAL A 159 15.15 3.38 5.81
N VAL A 160 15.90 3.41 4.71
CA VAL A 160 16.99 4.40 4.49
C VAL A 160 16.44 5.73 4.01
N SER A 161 15.45 5.68 3.11
CA SER A 161 14.72 6.83 2.60
C SER A 161 13.34 6.42 2.16
N ALA A 162 12.39 7.35 2.15
CA ALA A 162 11.05 7.10 1.60
C ALA A 162 10.50 8.38 0.96
N VAL A 163 9.68 8.19 -0.08
CA VAL A 163 8.98 9.27 -0.77
C VAL A 163 7.62 8.77 -1.25
N VAL A 164 6.62 9.64 -1.19
CA VAL A 164 5.27 9.38 -1.70
C VAL A 164 5.10 10.09 -3.03
N HIS A 165 4.79 9.33 -4.07
CA HIS A 165 4.48 9.85 -5.39
C HIS A 165 2.97 9.78 -5.63
N PRO A 166 2.29 10.92 -5.80
CA PRO A 166 0.88 10.93 -6.18
C PRO A 166 0.68 10.24 -7.54
N LEU A 167 -0.36 9.42 -7.64
CA LEU A 167 -0.77 8.80 -8.89
C LEU A 167 -1.95 9.58 -9.49
N PRO A 168 -2.05 9.71 -10.83
CA PRO A 168 -3.22 10.26 -11.48
C PRO A 168 -4.46 9.46 -11.08
N SER A 169 -5.44 10.12 -10.48
CA SER A 169 -6.62 9.46 -9.93
C SER A 169 -7.88 10.23 -10.27
N ILE A 170 -8.95 9.50 -10.60
CA ILE A 170 -10.30 10.02 -10.66
C ILE A 170 -11.00 9.48 -9.42
N GLY A 171 -11.52 10.35 -8.57
CA GLY A 171 -12.11 9.96 -7.31
C GLY A 171 -11.13 10.06 -6.15
N GLU A 172 -10.98 9.00 -5.41
CA GLU A 172 -10.09 8.97 -4.25
C GLU A 172 -8.63 9.07 -4.67
N PRO A 173 -7.84 10.00 -4.08
CA PRO A 173 -6.44 10.16 -4.43
C PRO A 173 -5.63 8.90 -4.11
N ARG A 174 -4.83 8.47 -5.09
CA ARG A 174 -3.95 7.30 -4.97
C ARG A 174 -2.49 7.72 -5.01
N SER A 175 -1.65 6.89 -4.44
CA SER A 175 -0.20 7.11 -4.43
C SER A 175 0.57 5.81 -4.47
N VAL A 176 1.83 5.90 -4.84
CA VAL A 176 2.82 4.87 -4.56
C VAL A 176 3.80 5.39 -3.52
N LEU A 177 4.03 4.61 -2.48
CA LEU A 177 5.10 4.82 -1.51
C LEU A 177 6.34 4.10 -2.02
N GLU A 178 7.39 4.85 -2.35
CA GLU A 178 8.71 4.33 -2.65
C GLU A 178 9.59 4.41 -1.41
N ALA A 179 10.28 3.34 -1.08
CA ALA A 179 11.26 3.32 -0.02
C ALA A 179 12.53 2.58 -0.43
N VAL A 180 13.67 3.11 -0.03
CA VAL A 180 14.93 2.36 -0.04
C VAL A 180 15.06 1.63 1.29
N VAL A 181 15.11 0.31 1.23
CA VAL A 181 15.17 -0.56 2.38
C VAL A 181 16.48 -1.32 2.40
N ARG A 182 17.09 -1.42 3.58
CA ARG A 182 18.24 -2.29 3.81
C ARG A 182 17.84 -3.43 4.74
N VAL A 183 17.94 -4.66 4.25
CA VAL A 183 17.61 -5.87 5.00
C VAL A 183 18.55 -7.01 4.61
N ASP A 184 19.04 -7.76 5.59
CA ASP A 184 19.98 -8.89 5.41
C ASP A 184 21.18 -8.56 4.49
N GLY A 185 21.74 -7.35 4.62
CA GLY A 185 22.85 -6.88 3.79
C GLY A 185 22.48 -6.41 2.39
N ALA A 186 21.22 -6.60 1.97
CA ALA A 186 20.71 -6.11 0.69
C ALA A 186 20.17 -4.68 0.81
N THR A 187 20.34 -3.89 -0.26
CA THR A 187 19.66 -2.61 -0.44
C THR A 187 18.69 -2.73 -1.60
N LEU A 188 17.42 -2.40 -1.37
CA LEU A 188 16.31 -2.61 -2.31
C LEU A 188 15.51 -1.32 -2.47
N ASN A 189 14.95 -1.09 -3.66
CA ASN A 189 13.80 -0.20 -3.82
C ASN A 189 12.52 -1.02 -3.57
N VAL A 190 11.67 -0.56 -2.69
CA VAL A 190 10.36 -1.17 -2.41
C VAL A 190 9.28 -0.16 -2.70
N TYR A 191 8.36 -0.53 -3.58
CA TYR A 191 7.19 0.26 -3.96
C TYR A 191 5.95 -0.37 -3.37
N VAL A 192 5.14 0.43 -2.66
CA VAL A 192 3.84 0.00 -2.13
C VAL A 192 2.76 0.85 -2.79
N ALA A 193 1.93 0.23 -3.60
CA ALA A 193 0.91 0.90 -4.38
C ALA A 193 -0.50 0.47 -3.97
N HIS A 194 -1.46 1.38 -4.07
CA HIS A 194 -2.88 1.08 -4.05
C HIS A 194 -3.53 1.85 -5.20
N LEU A 195 -3.98 1.13 -6.22
CA LEU A 195 -4.55 1.73 -7.43
C LEU A 195 -6.03 2.05 -7.25
N THR A 196 -6.58 2.83 -8.19
CA THR A 196 -7.98 3.22 -8.16
C THR A 196 -8.89 2.01 -8.14
N ALA A 197 -9.72 1.92 -7.10
CA ALA A 197 -10.75 0.90 -6.96
C ALA A 197 -11.87 1.10 -8.00
N TRP A 198 -12.63 0.02 -8.21
CA TRP A 198 -13.89 0.01 -8.93
C TRP A 198 -13.86 -0.03 -10.46
N ALA A 199 -14.54 -1.08 -10.91
CA ALA A 199 -15.29 -1.26 -12.16
C ALA A 199 -14.62 -0.89 -13.49
N SER A 200 -15.23 -1.38 -14.52
CA SER A 200 -14.84 -1.29 -15.93
C SER A 200 -14.55 0.12 -16.45
N PHE A 201 -15.16 1.17 -15.92
CA PHE A 201 -14.87 2.55 -16.35
C PHE A 201 -13.59 3.15 -15.76
N ASN A 202 -12.99 2.52 -14.73
CA ASN A 202 -11.73 2.96 -14.12
C ASN A 202 -10.48 2.25 -14.69
N SER A 203 -10.63 1.31 -15.62
CA SER A 203 -9.49 0.63 -16.24
C SER A 203 -8.52 1.61 -16.91
N LYS A 204 -9.02 2.69 -17.53
CA LYS A 204 -8.18 3.75 -18.09
C LYS A 204 -7.37 4.47 -17.03
N SER A 205 -7.96 4.77 -15.86
CA SER A 205 -7.26 5.39 -14.74
C SER A 205 -6.16 4.47 -14.22
N ARG A 206 -6.45 3.19 -14.00
CA ARG A 206 -5.45 2.20 -13.60
C ARG A 206 -4.36 2.00 -14.64
N GLY A 207 -4.70 2.03 -15.93
CA GLY A 207 -3.71 1.99 -17.00
C GLY A 207 -2.70 3.11 -16.92
N VAL A 208 -3.16 4.36 -16.71
CA VAL A 208 -2.27 5.52 -16.52
C VAL A 208 -1.45 5.40 -15.23
N GLN A 209 -2.05 4.90 -14.13
CA GLN A 209 -1.36 4.66 -12.87
C GLN A 209 -0.26 3.61 -13.03
N LEU A 210 -0.51 2.53 -13.74
CA LEU A 210 0.49 1.49 -14.04
C LEU A 210 1.60 2.01 -14.95
N GLU A 211 1.31 2.86 -15.94
CA GLU A 211 2.34 3.53 -16.73
C GLU A 211 3.22 4.45 -15.86
N CYS A 212 2.65 5.09 -14.85
CA CYS A 212 3.42 5.83 -13.85
C CYS A 212 4.31 4.92 -13.01
N LEU A 213 3.78 3.82 -12.49
CA LEU A 213 4.55 2.83 -11.75
C LEU A 213 5.69 2.26 -12.58
N ALA A 214 5.44 1.95 -13.85
CA ALA A 214 6.45 1.50 -14.79
C ALA A 214 7.64 2.47 -14.89
N LYS A 215 7.37 3.78 -14.97
CA LYS A 215 8.43 4.80 -14.98
C LYS A 215 9.25 4.79 -13.69
N HIS A 216 8.60 4.64 -12.54
CA HIS A 216 9.30 4.56 -11.24
C HIS A 216 10.18 3.31 -11.16
N VAL A 217 9.64 2.12 -11.43
CA VAL A 217 10.41 0.88 -11.32
C VAL A 217 11.57 0.81 -12.32
N ARG A 218 11.40 1.35 -13.55
CA ARG A 218 12.48 1.42 -14.57
C ARG A 218 13.63 2.33 -14.17
N THR A 219 13.40 3.32 -13.31
CA THR A 219 14.41 4.26 -12.81
C THR A 219 14.95 3.87 -11.44
N SER A 220 14.57 2.71 -10.92
CA SER A 220 15.08 2.19 -9.65
C SER A 220 16.60 2.08 -9.64
N ARG A 221 17.21 2.64 -8.61
CA ARG A 221 18.65 2.56 -8.41
C ARG A 221 19.12 1.18 -7.93
N TYR A 222 18.25 0.50 -7.20
CA TYR A 222 18.51 -0.82 -6.61
C TYR A 222 17.52 -1.85 -7.17
N PRO A 223 17.79 -3.15 -7.00
CA PRO A 223 16.79 -4.17 -7.29
C PRO A 223 15.47 -3.84 -6.61
N TYR A 224 14.37 -4.02 -7.32
CA TYR A 224 13.10 -3.57 -6.78
C TYR A 224 12.09 -4.69 -6.49
N LEU A 225 11.18 -4.36 -5.60
CA LEU A 225 9.95 -5.08 -5.32
C LEU A 225 8.78 -4.10 -5.44
N LEU A 226 7.72 -4.50 -6.12
CA LEU A 226 6.48 -3.74 -6.19
C LEU A 226 5.36 -4.56 -5.56
N LEU A 227 4.77 -4.01 -4.51
CA LEU A 227 3.77 -4.61 -3.65
C LEU A 227 2.48 -3.80 -3.76
N GLY A 228 1.33 -4.43 -3.78
CA GLY A 228 0.11 -3.64 -3.67
C GLY A 228 -1.16 -4.28 -4.14
N ASP A 229 -2.24 -3.55 -3.87
CA ASP A 229 -3.56 -3.78 -4.41
C ASP A 229 -3.72 -2.98 -5.71
N PHE A 230 -3.86 -3.70 -6.81
CA PHE A 230 -4.03 -3.11 -8.14
C PHE A 230 -5.50 -2.93 -8.53
N ASN A 231 -6.42 -3.43 -7.72
CA ASN A 231 -7.86 -3.35 -7.97
C ASN A 231 -8.27 -3.84 -9.37
N ALA A 232 -7.53 -4.78 -9.93
CA ALA A 232 -7.75 -5.35 -11.25
C ALA A 232 -7.22 -6.78 -11.32
N PRO A 233 -7.93 -7.73 -11.96
CA PRO A 233 -7.47 -9.10 -12.09
C PRO A 233 -6.31 -9.23 -13.09
N PRO A 234 -5.53 -10.32 -13.04
CA PRO A 234 -4.36 -10.55 -13.91
C PRO A 234 -4.69 -10.52 -15.42
N GLY A 235 -5.94 -10.90 -15.77
CA GLY A 235 -6.43 -10.89 -17.16
C GLY A 235 -6.87 -9.52 -17.67
N SER A 236 -6.89 -8.48 -16.83
CA SER A 236 -7.19 -7.11 -17.29
C SER A 236 -6.10 -6.60 -18.22
N ALA A 237 -6.50 -5.81 -19.21
CA ALA A 237 -5.57 -5.31 -20.24
C ALA A 237 -4.40 -4.51 -19.63
N GLU A 238 -4.71 -3.69 -18.61
CA GLU A 238 -3.73 -2.85 -17.93
C GLU A 238 -2.71 -3.66 -17.14
N VAL A 239 -3.13 -4.68 -16.38
CA VAL A 239 -2.21 -5.53 -15.59
C VAL A 239 -1.41 -6.45 -16.50
N ALA A 240 -2.05 -7.05 -17.50
CA ALA A 240 -1.36 -7.90 -18.47
C ALA A 240 -0.29 -7.12 -19.27
N LYS A 241 -0.58 -5.88 -19.66
CA LYS A 241 0.38 -4.98 -20.30
C LYS A 241 1.56 -4.71 -19.38
N PHE A 242 1.30 -4.28 -18.12
CA PHE A 242 2.34 -4.01 -17.14
C PHE A 242 3.25 -5.23 -16.92
N ALA A 243 2.68 -6.39 -16.66
CA ALA A 243 3.42 -7.62 -16.43
C ALA A 243 4.32 -8.02 -17.61
N LYS A 244 3.88 -7.72 -18.86
CA LYS A 244 4.63 -8.05 -20.08
C LYS A 244 5.75 -7.05 -20.40
N GLU A 245 5.46 -5.75 -20.25
CA GLU A 245 6.33 -4.69 -20.78
C GLU A 245 7.34 -4.17 -19.78
N ASP A 246 7.05 -4.27 -18.48
CA ASP A 246 7.83 -3.60 -17.44
C ASP A 246 8.85 -4.49 -16.72
N ALA A 247 9.22 -5.60 -17.39
CA ALA A 247 10.32 -6.46 -17.00
C ALA A 247 10.27 -6.92 -15.53
N ALA A 248 9.07 -7.20 -15.04
CA ALA A 248 8.83 -7.64 -13.67
C ALA A 248 8.29 -9.07 -13.64
N GLN A 249 8.79 -9.86 -12.70
CA GLN A 249 8.27 -11.20 -12.45
C GLN A 249 7.06 -11.12 -11.52
N LEU A 250 5.92 -11.65 -11.95
CA LEU A 250 4.76 -11.84 -11.10
C LEU A 250 5.00 -13.02 -10.15
N CYS A 251 5.07 -12.76 -8.84
CA CYS A 251 5.16 -13.80 -7.84
C CYS A 251 3.81 -14.51 -7.68
N GLY A 252 3.82 -15.86 -7.74
CA GLY A 252 2.62 -16.69 -7.58
C GLY A 252 1.60 -16.49 -8.69
N ALA A 253 1.99 -16.75 -9.94
CA ALA A 253 1.07 -16.65 -11.08
C ALA A 253 -0.15 -17.59 -10.96
N ASP A 254 -0.05 -18.63 -10.16
CA ASP A 254 -1.09 -19.63 -9.84
C ASP A 254 -2.09 -19.16 -8.76
N ILE A 255 -1.83 -18.09 -8.03
CA ILE A 255 -2.76 -17.51 -7.05
C ILE A 255 -4.03 -17.07 -7.79
N LYS A 256 -5.19 -17.51 -7.32
CA LYS A 256 -6.49 -17.25 -7.97
C LYS A 256 -7.29 -16.15 -7.27
N ILE A 257 -7.21 -16.11 -5.94
CA ILE A 257 -8.06 -15.25 -5.11
C ILE A 257 -7.19 -14.57 -4.06
N THR A 258 -7.34 -13.26 -3.97
CA THR A 258 -6.83 -12.43 -2.87
C THR A 258 -7.93 -11.58 -2.24
N HIS A 259 -9.05 -11.38 -2.92
CA HIS A 259 -10.25 -10.75 -2.39
C HIS A 259 -11.40 -11.75 -2.47
N PRO A 260 -11.71 -12.49 -1.37
CA PRO A 260 -12.67 -13.61 -1.39
C PRO A 260 -14.09 -13.19 -1.75
N THR A 261 -14.55 -12.01 -1.32
CA THR A 261 -15.89 -11.52 -1.65
C THR A 261 -16.07 -11.26 -3.14
N LEU A 262 -15.04 -10.78 -3.84
CA LEU A 262 -15.05 -10.61 -5.29
C LEU A 262 -14.75 -11.91 -6.03
N GLY A 263 -14.14 -12.90 -5.37
CA GLY A 263 -13.65 -14.12 -6.01
C GLY A 263 -12.48 -13.89 -6.97
N GLU A 264 -11.74 -12.79 -6.81
CA GLU A 264 -10.70 -12.34 -7.73
C GLU A 264 -9.35 -12.17 -7.05
N ARG A 265 -8.29 -12.24 -7.85
CA ARG A 265 -6.96 -11.79 -7.46
C ARG A 265 -6.77 -10.34 -7.88
N ILE A 266 -6.50 -9.47 -6.92
CA ILE A 266 -6.23 -8.05 -7.16
C ILE A 266 -4.98 -7.55 -6.43
N ASP A 267 -4.39 -8.37 -5.56
CA ASP A 267 -3.17 -8.08 -4.83
C ASP A 267 -1.96 -8.78 -5.46
N TYR A 268 -0.85 -8.04 -5.55
CA TYR A 268 0.32 -8.47 -6.32
C TYR A 268 1.63 -8.21 -5.60
N ILE A 269 2.58 -9.12 -5.85
CA ILE A 269 4.00 -8.92 -5.64
C ILE A 269 4.66 -9.09 -7.01
N PHE A 270 5.28 -8.02 -7.50
CA PHE A 270 6.17 -8.07 -8.65
C PHE A 270 7.60 -7.87 -8.19
N ALA A 271 8.51 -8.62 -8.76
CA ALA A 271 9.93 -8.58 -8.47
C ALA A 271 10.75 -8.30 -9.74
N ASP A 272 11.82 -7.56 -9.58
CA ASP A 272 12.87 -7.40 -10.63
C ASP A 272 13.35 -8.77 -11.13
N TRP A 273 13.77 -8.85 -12.39
CA TRP A 273 14.29 -10.08 -13.00
C TRP A 273 15.57 -10.65 -12.34
N GLY A 274 16.22 -9.88 -11.50
CA GLY A 274 17.32 -10.37 -10.67
C GLY A 274 16.88 -11.29 -9.53
N TRP A 275 15.57 -11.40 -9.24
CA TRP A 275 15.04 -12.28 -8.22
C TRP A 275 14.61 -13.63 -8.79
N ARG A 276 14.88 -14.69 -8.05
CA ARG A 276 14.30 -16.02 -8.30
C ARG A 276 13.16 -16.24 -7.29
N VAL A 277 11.96 -16.41 -7.78
CA VAL A 277 10.79 -16.74 -6.97
C VAL A 277 10.87 -18.19 -6.55
N ALA A 278 11.01 -18.46 -5.26
CA ALA A 278 11.01 -19.83 -4.70
C ALA A 278 9.59 -20.33 -4.45
N GLY A 279 8.67 -19.43 -4.17
CA GLY A 279 7.24 -19.71 -3.97
C GLY A 279 6.48 -18.47 -3.59
N ALA A 280 5.18 -18.48 -3.85
CA ALA A 280 4.27 -17.44 -3.37
C ALA A 280 2.87 -18.03 -3.15
N ARG A 281 2.11 -17.45 -2.23
CA ARG A 281 0.74 -17.87 -1.93
C ARG A 281 -0.05 -16.73 -1.30
N ALA A 282 -1.37 -16.79 -1.42
CA ALA A 282 -2.30 -16.02 -0.62
C ALA A 282 -2.59 -16.76 0.70
N ILE A 283 -2.82 -16.02 1.77
CA ILE A 283 -3.08 -16.54 3.11
C ILE A 283 -4.53 -16.23 3.49
N ALA A 284 -5.37 -17.23 3.59
CA ALA A 284 -6.73 -17.05 4.08
C ALA A 284 -6.70 -16.57 5.54
N THR A 285 -7.27 -15.41 5.80
CA THR A 285 -7.40 -14.80 7.13
C THR A 285 -8.75 -14.11 7.25
N GLY A 286 -9.26 -13.94 8.46
CA GLY A 286 -10.46 -13.16 8.75
C GLY A 286 -10.15 -11.77 9.28
N ALA A 287 -8.91 -11.31 9.19
CA ALA A 287 -8.51 -10.01 9.72
C ALA A 287 -8.70 -8.85 8.71
N SER A 288 -9.02 -9.15 7.46
CA SER A 288 -9.32 -8.21 6.38
C SER A 288 -10.20 -8.90 5.35
N ASP A 289 -10.89 -8.14 4.51
CA ASP A 289 -11.59 -8.64 3.32
C ASP A 289 -10.60 -9.02 2.18
N HIS A 290 -9.32 -8.74 2.36
CA HIS A 290 -8.24 -9.21 1.51
C HIS A 290 -7.39 -10.31 2.19
N TYR A 291 -6.93 -11.25 1.37
CA TYR A 291 -5.91 -12.22 1.77
C TYR A 291 -4.52 -11.66 1.49
N PRO A 292 -3.62 -11.56 2.48
CA PRO A 292 -2.25 -11.16 2.21
C PRO A 292 -1.57 -12.15 1.25
N VAL A 293 -0.79 -11.61 0.33
CA VAL A 293 0.09 -12.40 -0.54
C VAL A 293 1.49 -12.41 0.06
N ILE A 294 2.08 -13.59 0.19
CA ILE A 294 3.45 -13.77 0.65
C ILE A 294 4.28 -14.44 -0.44
N ALA A 295 5.52 -13.98 -0.62
CA ALA A 295 6.49 -14.56 -1.54
C ALA A 295 7.84 -14.79 -0.87
N GLN A 296 8.54 -15.84 -1.31
CA GLN A 296 9.91 -16.16 -0.94
C GLN A 296 10.82 -15.96 -2.15
N LEU A 297 11.82 -15.13 -2.00
CA LEU A 297 12.67 -14.65 -3.08
C LEU A 297 14.15 -14.88 -2.78
N PHE A 298 14.90 -15.39 -3.75
CA PHE A 298 16.34 -15.42 -3.70
C PHE A 298 16.91 -14.47 -4.76
N TRP A 299 17.94 -13.73 -4.43
CA TRP A 299 18.68 -12.97 -5.41
C TRP A 299 19.52 -13.92 -6.28
N SER A 300 19.37 -13.87 -7.59
CA SER A 300 19.98 -14.85 -8.52
C SER A 300 20.98 -14.25 -9.50
N ARG A 301 21.35 -12.98 -9.38
CA ARG A 301 22.42 -12.45 -10.23
C ARG A 301 23.77 -13.02 -9.80
N ASN A 302 24.33 -13.82 -10.69
CA ASN A 302 25.75 -14.20 -10.69
C ASN A 302 26.63 -13.00 -11.07
#